data_42f5a4d3d34bda3d21e36bee8c2a9ec2
#
_entry.id   42f5a4d3d34bda3d21e36bee8c2a9ec2
#
_cell.length_a   1.000
_cell.length_b   1.000
_cell.length_c   1.000
_cell.angle_alpha   90.00
_cell.angle_beta   90.00
_cell.angle_gamma   90.00
#
_symmetry.space_group_name_H-M   'P 1'
#
loop_
_entity.id
_entity.type
_entity.pdbx_description
1 polymer ?
#
loop_
_entity_poly.entity_id
_entity_poly.type
_entity_poly.pdbx_seq_one_letter_code
_entity_poly.pdbx_strand_id
1 'polypeptide(L)'
;MDDLSEQFSKNEISVDVVISTQAAMKVVGKLGQVLGPKGLMPNPKTGTVTDNVADAMKNAKSGQVRFRTDKSGIIHGCIGKVSFDDGKVGKNLTALVEELKRLKPASAKGEYIKGISISSTMGPGLKLNISELG
;
A
#
# COMPACT_ATOMS: atom_id res chain seq x y z
N MET A 1 21.31 4.90 14.83
CA MET A 1 20.33 5.32 13.80
C MET A 1 21.00 5.82 12.52
N ASP A 2 22.22 6.29 12.64
CA ASP A 2 22.98 6.84 11.51
C ASP A 2 23.45 5.77 10.51
N ASP A 3 23.71 4.54 10.99
CA ASP A 3 24.15 3.41 10.16
C ASP A 3 23.15 3.04 9.06
N LEU A 4 21.86 3.05 9.38
CA LEU A 4 20.80 2.80 8.38
C LEU A 4 20.69 3.96 7.37
N SER A 5 20.93 5.18 7.81
CA SER A 5 20.89 6.34 6.91
C SER A 5 22.01 6.31 5.87
N GLU A 6 23.18 5.82 6.26
CA GLU A 6 24.31 5.63 5.34
C GLU A 6 24.05 4.50 4.33
N GLN A 7 23.47 3.38 4.75
CA GLN A 7 23.07 2.29 3.86
C GLN A 7 22.01 2.73 2.86
N PHE A 8 21.05 3.53 3.30
CA PHE A 8 20.04 4.12 2.41
C PHE A 8 20.65 5.12 1.41
N SER A 9 21.67 5.86 1.81
CA SER A 9 22.38 6.79 0.92
C SER A 9 23.19 6.08 -0.15
N LYS A 10 23.74 4.89 0.14
CA LYS A 10 24.52 4.06 -0.80
C LYS A 10 23.64 3.30 -1.82
N ASN A 11 22.32 3.49 -1.77
CA ASN A 11 21.36 2.88 -2.72
C ASN A 11 21.27 1.34 -2.68
N GLU A 12 21.84 0.69 -1.68
CA GLU A 12 21.76 -0.76 -1.41
C GLU A 12 20.47 -1.12 -0.66
N ILE A 13 19.32 -0.65 -1.19
CA ILE A 13 18.03 -0.82 -0.53
C ILE A 13 17.36 -2.06 -1.11
N SER A 14 17.42 -3.18 -0.41
CA SER A 14 16.65 -4.39 -0.69
C SER A 14 15.53 -4.59 0.35
N VAL A 15 14.75 -3.52 0.63
CA VAL A 15 13.64 -3.55 1.58
C VAL A 15 12.33 -3.17 0.88
N ASP A 16 11.26 -3.90 1.21
CA ASP A 16 9.93 -3.65 0.66
C ASP A 16 9.19 -2.53 1.39
N VAL A 17 9.50 -2.31 2.66
CA VAL A 17 8.78 -1.37 3.54
C VAL A 17 9.72 -0.72 4.52
N VAL A 18 9.60 0.59 4.67
CA VAL A 18 10.29 1.37 5.71
C VAL A 18 9.27 1.83 6.74
N ILE A 19 9.48 1.46 8.00
CA ILE A 19 8.67 1.90 9.14
C ILE A 19 9.53 2.84 9.98
N SER A 20 8.96 3.94 10.43
CA SER A 20 9.67 4.90 11.28
C SER A 20 8.81 5.38 12.44
N THR A 21 9.45 5.86 13.49
CA THR A 21 8.79 6.63 14.55
C THR A 21 8.71 8.10 14.16
N GLN A 22 7.86 8.87 14.82
CA GLN A 22 7.77 10.31 14.58
C GLN A 22 9.09 11.04 14.80
N ALA A 23 9.85 10.65 15.82
CA ALA A 23 11.17 11.21 16.10
C ALA A 23 12.17 10.96 14.97
N ALA A 24 12.15 9.74 14.38
CA ALA A 24 13.03 9.36 13.29
C ALA A 24 12.69 10.03 11.95
N MET A 25 11.47 10.59 11.81
CA MET A 25 11.05 11.26 10.57
C MET A 25 11.92 12.46 10.21
N LYS A 26 12.57 13.12 11.19
CA LYS A 26 13.52 14.21 10.92
C LYS A 26 14.73 13.73 10.10
N VAL A 27 15.21 12.50 10.38
CA VAL A 27 16.33 11.88 9.66
C VAL A 27 15.85 11.31 8.32
N VAL A 28 14.73 10.59 8.34
CA VAL A 28 14.13 9.98 7.14
C VAL A 28 13.71 11.05 6.12
N GLY A 29 13.28 12.24 6.58
CA GLY A 29 12.96 13.37 5.71
C GLY A 29 14.12 13.82 4.83
N LYS A 30 15.35 13.75 5.32
CA LYS A 30 16.56 14.04 4.54
C LYS A 30 16.81 13.02 3.42
N LEU A 31 16.34 11.79 3.63
CA LEU A 31 16.42 10.69 2.65
C LEU A 31 15.22 10.67 1.68
N GLY A 32 14.33 11.65 1.76
CA GLY A 32 13.12 11.74 0.94
C GLY A 32 13.40 11.74 -0.56
N GLN A 33 14.53 12.30 -0.99
CA GLN A 33 14.95 12.30 -2.40
C GLN A 33 15.27 10.89 -2.92
N VAL A 34 15.72 9.98 -2.04
CA VAL A 34 16.06 8.59 -2.39
C VAL A 34 14.85 7.67 -2.19
N LEU A 35 14.13 7.82 -1.08
CA LEU A 35 13.00 6.96 -0.72
C LEU A 35 11.70 7.34 -1.44
N GLY A 36 11.52 8.61 -1.81
CA GLY A 36 10.33 9.11 -2.47
C GLY A 36 10.06 8.44 -3.83
N PRO A 37 11.00 8.47 -4.77
CA PRO A 37 10.83 7.85 -6.09
C PRO A 37 10.59 6.34 -6.03
N LYS A 38 11.17 5.66 -5.01
CA LYS A 38 10.99 4.21 -4.77
C LYS A 38 9.67 3.87 -4.08
N GLY A 39 8.87 4.86 -3.68
CA GLY A 39 7.61 4.64 -2.95
C GLY A 39 7.80 4.10 -1.52
N LEU A 40 9.03 4.14 -0.98
CA LEU A 40 9.39 3.63 0.34
C LEU A 40 9.29 4.68 1.46
N MET A 41 8.91 5.92 1.11
CA MET A 41 8.79 7.01 2.08
C MET A 41 7.71 6.69 3.11
N PRO A 42 8.04 6.65 4.43
CA PRO A 42 7.06 6.45 5.47
C PRO A 42 6.00 7.55 5.47
N ASN A 43 4.74 7.18 5.67
CA ASN A 43 3.62 8.12 5.71
C ASN A 43 2.70 7.79 6.89
N PRO A 44 2.32 8.79 7.72
CA PRO A 44 1.39 8.60 8.82
C PRO A 44 0.03 8.03 8.38
N LYS A 45 -0.45 8.45 7.20
CA LYS A 45 -1.75 8.00 6.65
C LYS A 45 -1.77 6.50 6.30
N THR A 46 -0.61 5.92 6.00
CA THR A 46 -0.48 4.48 5.69
C THR A 46 -0.08 3.65 6.91
N GLY A 47 -0.01 4.25 8.10
CA GLY A 47 0.39 3.58 9.33
C GLY A 47 1.86 3.15 9.39
N THR A 48 2.71 3.67 8.49
CA THR A 48 4.15 3.37 8.48
C THR A 48 4.96 4.33 9.35
N VAL A 49 4.33 5.38 9.85
CA VAL A 49 4.88 6.24 10.91
C VAL A 49 4.06 5.99 12.17
N THR A 50 4.62 5.25 13.10
CA THR A 50 3.94 4.87 14.34
C THR A 50 4.97 4.67 15.46
N ASP A 51 4.55 4.92 16.70
CA ASP A 51 5.36 4.63 17.86
C ASP A 51 5.33 3.14 18.22
N ASN A 52 4.27 2.42 17.81
CA ASN A 52 4.17 0.98 17.97
C ASN A 52 4.73 0.23 16.74
N VAL A 53 6.05 0.16 16.66
CA VAL A 53 6.76 -0.48 15.55
C VAL A 53 6.49 -1.99 15.46
N ALA A 54 6.25 -2.65 16.61
CA ALA A 54 6.03 -4.10 16.64
C ALA A 54 4.74 -4.51 15.91
N ASP A 55 3.66 -3.78 16.12
CA ASP A 55 2.38 -4.06 15.44
C ASP A 55 2.44 -3.68 13.97
N ALA A 56 3.08 -2.55 13.63
CA ALA A 56 3.29 -2.17 12.25
C ALA A 56 4.11 -3.22 11.47
N MET A 57 5.12 -3.81 12.12
CA MET A 57 5.93 -4.87 11.53
C MET A 57 5.13 -6.17 11.34
N LYS A 58 4.28 -6.55 12.31
CA LYS A 58 3.37 -7.70 12.17
C LYS A 58 2.40 -7.50 11.00
N ASN A 59 1.78 -6.34 10.92
CA ASN A 59 0.85 -6.00 9.85
C ASN A 59 1.53 -6.01 8.46
N ALA A 60 2.73 -5.45 8.37
CA ALA A 60 3.50 -5.47 7.12
C ALA A 60 3.86 -6.91 6.68
N LYS A 61 4.23 -7.78 7.64
CA LYS A 61 4.52 -9.20 7.37
C LYS A 61 3.28 -10.02 7.02
N SER A 62 2.12 -9.67 7.58
CA SER A 62 0.84 -10.34 7.27
C SER A 62 0.28 -9.99 5.89
N GLY A 63 0.97 -9.15 5.11
CA GLY A 63 0.57 -8.80 3.75
C GLY A 63 -0.45 -7.65 3.69
N GLN A 64 -0.30 -6.65 4.54
CA GLN A 64 -1.14 -5.46 4.51
C GLN A 64 -1.17 -4.83 3.11
N VAL A 65 -2.35 -4.76 2.51
CA VAL A 65 -2.55 -4.10 1.22
C VAL A 65 -2.46 -2.59 1.39
N ARG A 66 -1.61 -1.97 0.58
CA ARG A 66 -1.51 -0.51 0.50
C ARG A 66 -2.10 -0.04 -0.80
N PHE A 67 -2.96 0.94 -0.73
CA PHE A 67 -3.53 1.54 -1.92
C PHE A 67 -3.31 3.05 -1.94
N ARG A 68 -3.28 3.60 -3.12
CA ARG A 68 -3.15 5.03 -3.37
C ARG A 68 -4.17 5.46 -4.41
N THR A 69 -4.84 6.56 -4.13
CA THR A 69 -5.78 7.18 -5.08
C THR A 69 -5.04 8.17 -5.97
N ASP A 70 -5.25 8.08 -7.26
CA ASP A 70 -4.76 9.02 -8.26
C ASP A 70 -5.68 10.25 -8.36
N LYS A 71 -5.22 11.30 -9.07
CA LYS A 71 -5.99 12.52 -9.36
C LYS A 71 -7.27 12.23 -10.15
N SER A 72 -7.28 11.18 -10.94
CA SER A 72 -8.43 10.71 -11.73
C SER A 72 -9.46 9.92 -10.91
N GLY A 73 -9.22 9.70 -9.61
CA GLY A 73 -10.07 8.89 -8.75
C GLY A 73 -9.84 7.39 -8.90
N ILE A 74 -8.77 6.97 -9.57
CA ILE A 74 -8.40 5.57 -9.71
C ILE A 74 -7.60 5.14 -8.49
N ILE A 75 -7.94 3.99 -7.93
CA ILE A 75 -7.24 3.39 -6.79
C ILE A 75 -6.30 2.31 -7.30
N HIS A 76 -5.02 2.48 -7.03
CA HIS A 76 -3.98 1.53 -7.36
C HIS A 76 -3.50 0.84 -6.09
N GLY A 77 -3.45 -0.49 -6.11
CA GLY A 77 -2.97 -1.29 -4.98
C GLY A 77 -2.47 -2.65 -5.44
N CYS A 78 -1.46 -3.17 -4.77
CA CYS A 78 -1.00 -4.53 -4.96
C CYS A 78 -1.73 -5.43 -3.97
N ILE A 79 -2.55 -6.36 -4.46
CA ILE A 79 -3.38 -7.26 -3.64
C ILE A 79 -2.70 -8.59 -3.33
N GLY A 80 -1.62 -8.91 -4.00
CA GLY A 80 -0.89 -10.16 -3.79
C GLY A 80 0.41 -10.24 -4.55
N LYS A 81 1.16 -11.27 -4.26
CA LYS A 81 2.40 -11.66 -4.96
C LYS A 81 2.17 -13.04 -5.59
N VAL A 82 3.00 -13.40 -6.57
CA VAL A 82 2.94 -14.72 -7.25
C VAL A 82 3.07 -15.90 -6.27
N SER A 83 3.70 -15.67 -5.12
CA SER A 83 3.85 -16.65 -4.03
C SER A 83 2.57 -16.87 -3.19
N PHE A 84 1.52 -16.10 -3.43
CA PHE A 84 0.27 -16.24 -2.69
C PHE A 84 -0.63 -17.28 -3.37
N ASP A 85 -1.36 -18.06 -2.55
CA ASP A 85 -2.39 -18.96 -3.05
C ASP A 85 -3.55 -18.15 -3.65
N ASP A 86 -4.19 -18.67 -4.69
CA ASP A 86 -5.29 -17.99 -5.39
C ASP A 86 -6.42 -17.56 -4.45
N GLY A 87 -6.76 -18.40 -3.47
CA GLY A 87 -7.77 -18.09 -2.47
C GLY A 87 -7.42 -16.90 -1.56
N LYS A 88 -6.13 -16.63 -1.33
CA LYS A 88 -5.69 -15.48 -0.52
C LYS A 88 -5.82 -14.17 -1.30
N VAL A 89 -5.52 -14.20 -2.59
CA VAL A 89 -5.66 -13.03 -3.47
C VAL A 89 -7.13 -12.61 -3.56
N GLY A 90 -8.05 -13.57 -3.72
CA GLY A 90 -9.49 -13.31 -3.72
C GLY A 90 -9.97 -12.66 -2.42
N LYS A 91 -9.58 -13.22 -1.26
CA LYS A 91 -9.94 -12.67 0.06
C LYS A 91 -9.39 -11.25 0.26
N ASN A 92 -8.16 -10.99 -0.17
CA ASN A 92 -7.56 -9.66 -0.08
C ASN A 92 -8.32 -8.65 -0.95
N LEU A 93 -8.75 -9.07 -2.13
CA LEU A 93 -9.55 -8.23 -3.02
C LEU A 93 -10.90 -7.89 -2.40
N THR A 94 -11.62 -8.89 -1.89
CA THR A 94 -12.91 -8.70 -1.22
C THR A 94 -12.77 -7.76 -0.03
N ALA A 95 -11.80 -7.99 0.84
CA ALA A 95 -11.52 -7.11 1.98
C ALA A 95 -11.21 -5.67 1.56
N LEU A 96 -10.44 -5.48 0.47
CA LEU A 96 -10.16 -4.15 -0.06
C LEU A 96 -11.42 -3.46 -0.56
N VAL A 97 -12.26 -4.16 -1.30
CA VAL A 97 -13.53 -3.62 -1.84
C VAL A 97 -14.48 -3.24 -0.71
N GLU A 98 -14.63 -4.08 0.32
CA GLU A 98 -15.45 -3.80 1.50
C GLU A 98 -14.94 -2.55 2.25
N GLU A 99 -13.63 -2.44 2.45
CA GLU A 99 -13.05 -1.28 3.12
C GLU A 99 -13.26 0.01 2.29
N LEU A 100 -13.15 -0.06 0.98
CA LEU A 100 -13.44 1.08 0.10
C LEU A 100 -14.92 1.47 0.15
N LYS A 101 -15.84 0.52 0.21
CA LYS A 101 -17.26 0.78 0.40
C LYS A 101 -17.52 1.45 1.75
N ARG A 102 -16.84 1.01 2.81
CA ARG A 102 -16.93 1.61 4.15
C ARG A 102 -16.41 3.04 4.19
N LEU A 103 -15.32 3.31 3.47
CA LEU A 103 -14.69 4.64 3.40
C LEU A 103 -15.39 5.60 2.44
N LYS A 104 -16.47 5.17 1.78
CA LYS A 104 -17.23 6.02 0.86
C LYS A 104 -17.68 7.32 1.57
N PRO A 105 -17.26 8.51 1.09
CA PRO A 105 -17.71 9.77 1.68
C PRO A 105 -19.20 10.00 1.41
N ALA A 106 -19.91 10.59 2.37
CA ALA A 106 -21.33 10.89 2.24
C ALA A 106 -21.66 11.80 1.04
N SER A 107 -20.68 12.59 0.60
CA SER A 107 -20.81 13.47 -0.57
C SER A 107 -20.80 12.73 -1.92
N ALA A 108 -20.32 11.48 -1.97
CA ALA A 108 -20.29 10.68 -3.19
C ALA A 108 -21.68 10.08 -3.45
N LYS A 109 -22.44 10.72 -4.32
CA LYS A 109 -23.76 10.25 -4.79
C LYS A 109 -23.60 9.21 -5.91
N GLY A 110 -24.46 8.20 -5.92
CA GLY A 110 -24.49 7.17 -6.96
C GLY A 110 -23.49 6.03 -6.73
N GLU A 111 -23.15 5.34 -7.81
CA GLU A 111 -22.25 4.19 -7.82
C GLU A 111 -20.81 4.64 -7.54
N TYR A 112 -20.22 4.13 -6.44
CA TYR A 112 -18.89 4.55 -5.99
C TYR A 112 -17.78 3.83 -6.74
N ILE A 113 -17.93 2.52 -6.94
CA ILE A 113 -16.96 1.69 -7.66
C ILE A 113 -17.53 1.41 -9.06
N LYS A 114 -16.98 2.08 -10.06
CA LYS A 114 -17.45 1.97 -11.46
C LYS A 114 -16.85 0.79 -12.21
N GLY A 115 -15.69 0.32 -11.79
CA GLY A 115 -14.99 -0.77 -12.45
C GLY A 115 -13.82 -1.26 -11.61
N ILE A 116 -13.57 -2.56 -11.68
CA ILE A 116 -12.41 -3.19 -11.06
C ILE A 116 -11.69 -3.96 -12.15
N SER A 117 -10.38 -3.79 -12.23
CA SER A 117 -9.53 -4.58 -13.12
C SER A 117 -8.31 -5.08 -12.38
N ILE A 118 -7.94 -6.31 -12.66
CA ILE A 118 -6.74 -6.95 -12.11
C ILE A 118 -5.78 -7.26 -13.27
N SER A 119 -4.51 -7.08 -13.02
CA SER A 119 -3.46 -7.50 -13.95
C SER A 119 -2.26 -8.02 -13.17
N SER A 120 -1.51 -8.93 -13.76
CA SER A 120 -0.15 -9.21 -13.31
C SER A 120 0.79 -8.12 -13.83
N THR A 121 2.03 -8.09 -13.32
CA THR A 121 3.02 -7.04 -13.67
C THR A 121 3.24 -6.91 -15.18
N MET A 122 3.24 -8.03 -15.91
CA MET A 122 3.47 -8.09 -17.37
C MET A 122 2.29 -8.69 -18.12
N GLY A 123 1.16 -8.93 -17.44
CA GLY A 123 -0.02 -9.56 -18.04
C GLY A 123 -1.07 -8.56 -18.53
N PRO A 124 -2.07 -9.06 -19.27
CA PRO A 124 -3.20 -8.25 -19.67
C PRO A 124 -4.08 -7.85 -18.47
N GLY A 125 -4.77 -6.72 -18.61
CA GLY A 125 -5.76 -6.28 -17.63
C GLY A 125 -7.08 -7.05 -17.82
N LEU A 126 -7.55 -7.71 -16.78
CA LEU A 126 -8.83 -8.42 -16.72
C LEU A 126 -9.85 -7.60 -15.95
N LYS A 127 -10.98 -7.32 -16.58
CA LYS A 127 -12.11 -6.66 -15.89
C LYS A 127 -12.86 -7.68 -15.05
N LEU A 128 -13.17 -7.29 -13.83
CA LEU A 128 -13.96 -8.11 -12.92
C LEU A 128 -15.40 -7.62 -12.85
N ASN A 129 -16.30 -8.57 -12.63
CA ASN A 129 -17.71 -8.28 -12.42
C ASN A 129 -17.92 -7.82 -10.96
N ILE A 130 -18.35 -6.57 -10.79
CA ILE A 130 -18.53 -5.97 -9.45
C ILE A 130 -19.65 -6.67 -8.68
N SER A 131 -20.67 -7.19 -9.39
CA SER A 131 -21.81 -7.85 -8.78
C SER A 131 -21.44 -9.14 -8.02
N GLU A 132 -20.32 -9.75 -8.33
CA GLU A 132 -19.83 -10.97 -7.66
C GLU A 132 -18.98 -10.68 -6.42
N LEU A 133 -18.58 -9.42 -6.25
CA LEU A 133 -17.73 -8.98 -5.13
C LEU A 133 -18.53 -8.32 -3.99
N GLY A 134 -19.86 -8.41 -4.00
CA GLY A 134 -20.74 -7.97 -2.93
C GLY A 134 -21.32 -6.56 -3.11
#